data_3c14fbd275bca4d8eca06b9ebb07c8f8
#
_entry.id   3c14fbd275bca4d8eca06b9ebb07c8f8
#
_cell.length_a   1.000
_cell.length_b   1.000
_cell.length_c   1.000
_cell.angle_alpha   90.00
_cell.angle_beta   90.00
_cell.angle_gamma   90.00
#
_symmetry.space_group_name_H-M   'P 1'
#
loop_
_entity.id
_entity.type
_entity.pdbx_description
1 polymer ?
#
loop_
_entity_poly.entity_id
_entity_poly.type
_entity_poly.pdbx_seq_one_letter_code
_entity_poly.pdbx_strand_id
1 'polypeptide(L)'
;GPDLLDKVDAIRARFGDELIQHLEFLRETGVMPAAGLTLLRFSTEARLDEIIRIHEDMGCMVFNPHRYTLEEGGRQTVDARQLDFKQQADPKGLLNPGKMIAWDVPDWDYSRAYDYARMRH
;
A
#
# COMPACT_ATOMS: atom_id res chain seq x y z
N GLY A 1 17.79 -3.98 -4.81
CA GLY A 1 18.80 -2.96 -5.07
C GLY A 1 20.03 -3.20 -4.22
N PRO A 2 21.17 -2.53 -4.50
CA PRO A 2 22.40 -2.73 -3.76
C PRO A 2 22.29 -2.36 -2.26
N ASP A 3 21.30 -1.58 -1.90
CA ASP A 3 20.98 -1.10 -0.55
C ASP A 3 20.01 -2.01 0.23
N LEU A 4 19.64 -3.16 -0.30
CA LEU A 4 18.66 -4.04 0.32
C LEU A 4 19.09 -4.52 1.71
N LEU A 5 20.34 -4.99 1.83
CA LEU A 5 20.86 -5.49 3.11
C LEU A 5 20.96 -4.37 4.15
N ASP A 6 21.38 -3.19 3.75
CA ASP A 6 21.43 -2.01 4.62
C ASP A 6 20.05 -1.66 5.17
N LYS A 7 19.00 -1.74 4.34
CA LYS A 7 17.62 -1.53 4.76
C LYS A 7 17.14 -2.62 5.74
N VAL A 8 17.46 -3.89 5.45
CA VAL A 8 17.13 -5.01 6.33
C VAL A 8 17.76 -4.82 7.71
N ASP A 9 19.05 -4.49 7.75
CA ASP A 9 19.78 -4.27 8.99
C ASP A 9 19.24 -3.06 9.77
N ALA A 10 18.94 -1.97 9.08
CA ALA A 10 18.35 -0.78 9.70
C ALA A 10 16.97 -1.05 10.30
N ILE A 11 16.10 -1.78 9.59
CA ILE A 11 14.78 -2.18 10.07
C ILE A 11 14.92 -3.09 11.29
N ARG A 12 15.81 -4.10 11.22
CA ARG A 12 16.06 -5.01 12.32
C ARG A 12 16.59 -4.29 13.57
N ALA A 13 17.54 -3.38 13.38
CA ALA A 13 18.09 -2.59 14.47
C ALA A 13 17.05 -1.69 15.14
N ARG A 14 16.11 -1.14 14.35
CA ARG A 14 15.08 -0.21 14.85
C ARG A 14 13.92 -0.90 15.56
N PHE A 15 13.46 -2.04 15.04
CA PHE A 15 12.22 -2.66 15.50
C PHE A 15 12.43 -3.95 16.29
N GLY A 16 13.62 -4.57 16.22
CA GLY A 16 13.92 -5.80 16.96
C GLY A 16 12.86 -6.88 16.73
N ASP A 17 12.29 -7.38 17.83
CA ASP A 17 11.27 -8.44 17.80
C ASP A 17 9.85 -7.95 17.46
N GLU A 18 9.65 -6.63 17.29
CA GLU A 18 8.36 -6.09 16.86
C GLU A 18 8.07 -6.45 15.39
N LEU A 19 9.12 -6.56 14.56
CA LEU A 19 9.04 -6.93 13.15
C LEU A 19 9.89 -8.16 12.84
N ILE A 20 9.25 -9.18 12.28
CA ILE A 20 9.93 -10.34 11.71
C ILE A 20 9.91 -10.20 10.20
N GLN A 21 11.08 -9.99 9.60
CA GLN A 21 11.20 -9.82 8.16
C GLN A 21 11.22 -11.17 7.45
N HIS A 22 10.40 -11.28 6.41
CA HIS A 22 10.45 -12.36 5.43
C HIS A 22 10.64 -11.72 4.05
N LEU A 23 11.63 -12.17 3.31
CA LEU A 23 11.96 -11.64 1.99
C LEU A 23 11.80 -12.70 0.92
N GLU A 24 11.10 -12.34 -0.15
CA GLU A 24 10.99 -13.12 -1.38
C GLU A 24 11.72 -12.39 -2.51
N PHE A 25 12.58 -13.11 -3.22
CA PHE A 25 13.32 -12.55 -4.34
C PHE A 25 12.59 -12.88 -5.64
N LEU A 26 12.32 -11.84 -6.41
CA LEU A 26 11.65 -11.93 -7.70
C LEU A 26 12.65 -11.60 -8.81
N ARG A 27 12.46 -12.20 -9.98
CA ARG A 27 13.22 -11.80 -11.18
C ARG A 27 12.26 -11.02 -12.10
N GLU A 28 12.57 -9.75 -12.32
CA GLU A 28 11.80 -8.89 -13.20
C GLU A 28 12.74 -8.12 -14.14
N THR A 29 12.59 -8.32 -15.45
CA THR A 29 13.28 -7.55 -16.51
C THR A 29 14.76 -7.22 -16.24
N GLY A 30 15.55 -8.23 -15.80
CA GLY A 30 17.00 -8.06 -15.56
C GLY A 30 17.37 -7.49 -14.19
N VAL A 31 16.38 -7.17 -13.37
CA VAL A 31 16.56 -6.74 -11.96
C VAL A 31 16.06 -7.84 -11.05
N MET A 32 16.59 -7.90 -9.84
CA MET A 32 16.12 -8.81 -8.79
C MET A 32 15.60 -7.99 -7.60
N PRO A 33 14.33 -7.53 -7.65
CA PRO A 33 13.72 -6.90 -6.49
C PRO A 33 13.44 -7.93 -5.41
N ALA A 34 13.35 -7.45 -4.16
CA ALA A 34 12.85 -8.22 -3.04
C ALA A 34 11.49 -7.70 -2.62
N ALA A 35 10.54 -8.60 -2.44
CA ALA A 35 9.27 -8.33 -1.77
C ALA A 35 9.35 -8.76 -0.32
N GLY A 36 8.89 -7.92 0.61
CA GLY A 36 8.84 -8.23 2.03
C GLY A 36 7.42 -8.64 2.45
N LEU A 37 7.28 -9.81 3.06
CA LEU A 37 6.08 -10.22 3.78
C LEU A 37 6.36 -10.13 5.27
N THR A 38 6.38 -8.91 5.78
CA THR A 38 6.77 -8.62 7.16
C THR A 38 5.67 -8.99 8.14
N LEU A 39 6.00 -9.77 9.16
CA LEU A 39 5.11 -10.08 10.28
C LEU A 39 5.30 -9.01 11.36
N LEU A 40 4.21 -8.36 11.74
CA LEU A 40 4.18 -7.34 12.77
C LEU A 40 3.51 -7.86 14.04
N ARG A 41 4.11 -7.63 15.20
CA ARG A 41 3.40 -7.72 16.48
C ARG A 41 2.51 -6.48 16.63
N PHE A 42 1.26 -6.62 16.22
CA PHE A 42 0.30 -5.51 16.24
C PHE A 42 0.06 -5.01 17.67
N SER A 43 0.12 -3.71 17.86
CA SER A 43 -0.23 -3.03 19.12
C SER A 43 -1.37 -2.02 18.93
N THR A 44 -1.17 -1.05 18.06
CA THR A 44 -2.16 -0.02 17.72
C THR A 44 -2.07 0.35 16.24
N GLU A 45 -3.15 0.90 15.67
CA GLU A 45 -3.15 1.42 14.29
C GLU A 45 -2.13 2.55 14.12
N ALA A 46 -2.04 3.47 15.07
CA ALA A 46 -1.08 4.56 15.03
C ALA A 46 0.38 4.05 14.95
N ARG A 47 0.69 2.96 15.65
CA ARG A 47 2.02 2.33 15.56
C ARG A 47 2.23 1.66 14.22
N LEU A 48 1.21 0.99 13.67
CA LEU A 48 1.27 0.42 12.32
C LEU A 48 1.53 1.50 11.28
N ASP A 49 0.82 2.63 11.33
CA ASP A 49 1.00 3.74 10.40
C ASP A 49 2.40 4.38 10.52
N GLU A 50 2.94 4.47 11.74
CA GLU A 50 4.31 4.92 11.96
C GLU A 50 5.32 3.98 11.31
N ILE A 51 5.15 2.67 11.47
CA ILE A 51 6.01 1.65 10.89
C ILE A 51 5.95 1.71 9.36
N ILE A 52 4.76 1.84 8.78
CA ILE A 52 4.56 1.99 7.33
C ILE A 52 5.34 3.22 6.83
N ARG A 53 5.16 4.38 7.45
CA ARG A 53 5.88 5.60 7.06
C ARG A 53 7.40 5.44 7.09
N ILE A 54 7.92 4.78 8.13
CA ILE A 54 9.36 4.53 8.24
C ILE A 54 9.86 3.68 7.07
N HIS A 55 9.12 2.66 6.66
CA HIS A 55 9.48 1.83 5.50
C HIS A 55 9.46 2.65 4.21
N GLU A 56 8.43 3.49 4.02
CA GLU A 56 8.31 4.39 2.87
C GLU A 56 9.44 5.41 2.81
N ASP A 57 9.79 6.03 3.94
CA ASP A 57 10.93 6.96 4.06
C ASP A 57 12.27 6.31 3.72
N MET A 58 12.39 5.00 3.95
CA MET A 58 13.54 4.21 3.53
C MET A 58 13.48 3.78 2.05
N GLY A 59 12.46 4.20 1.31
CA GLY A 59 12.25 3.87 -0.10
C GLY A 59 11.71 2.45 -0.33
N CYS A 60 11.04 1.87 0.66
CA CYS A 60 10.25 0.65 0.48
C CYS A 60 8.85 1.03 0.03
N MET A 61 8.37 0.41 -1.04
CA MET A 61 6.96 0.55 -1.43
C MET A 61 6.12 -0.39 -0.57
N VAL A 62 5.18 0.16 0.18
CA VAL A 62 4.32 -0.63 1.07
C VAL A 62 2.95 -0.85 0.41
N PHE A 63 2.53 -2.12 0.35
CA PHE A 63 1.19 -2.52 -0.07
C PHE A 63 0.39 -2.92 1.15
N ASN A 64 -0.77 -2.31 1.37
CA ASN A 64 -1.68 -2.74 2.42
C ASN A 64 -2.90 -3.46 1.81
N PRO A 65 -2.91 -4.80 1.77
CA PRO A 65 -4.00 -5.58 1.21
C PRO A 65 -5.28 -5.58 2.07
N HIS A 66 -5.20 -5.07 3.29
CA HIS A 66 -6.30 -5.06 4.25
C HIS A 66 -7.12 -3.75 4.20
N ARG A 67 -6.75 -2.81 3.36
CA ARG A 67 -7.57 -1.61 3.14
C ARG A 67 -8.83 -1.94 2.35
N TYR A 68 -9.90 -1.22 2.66
CA TYR A 68 -11.23 -1.52 2.13
C TYR A 68 -11.41 -1.05 0.68
N THR A 69 -10.85 0.10 0.32
CA THR A 69 -11.00 0.71 -0.99
C THR A 69 -9.74 0.58 -1.84
N LEU A 70 -9.89 0.71 -3.16
CA LEU A 70 -8.78 0.67 -4.10
C LEU A 70 -7.81 1.84 -3.89
N GLU A 71 -8.35 3.02 -3.58
CA GLU A 71 -7.56 4.23 -3.39
C GLU A 71 -6.71 4.18 -2.12
N GLU A 72 -7.18 3.45 -1.09
CA GLU A 72 -6.47 3.30 0.18
C GLU A 72 -5.50 2.13 0.19
N GLY A 73 -5.68 1.19 -0.71
CA GLY A 73 -4.93 -0.08 -0.73
C GLY A 73 -3.98 -0.24 -1.91
N GLY A 74 -3.40 -1.42 -2.00
CA GLY A 74 -2.54 -1.81 -3.11
C GLY A 74 -1.37 -0.85 -3.32
N ARG A 75 -1.15 -0.48 -4.58
CA ARG A 75 -0.11 0.47 -4.98
C ARG A 75 -0.52 1.94 -4.83
N GLN A 76 -1.75 2.22 -4.43
CA GLN A 76 -2.30 3.58 -4.37
C GLN A 76 -2.20 4.32 -5.72
N THR A 77 -2.33 3.58 -6.82
CA THR A 77 -2.18 4.07 -8.19
C THR A 77 -3.50 4.02 -8.97
N VAL A 78 -4.59 4.35 -8.29
CA VAL A 78 -5.91 4.46 -8.94
C VAL A 78 -5.93 5.72 -9.80
N ASP A 79 -6.48 5.60 -11.01
CA ASP A 79 -6.62 6.72 -11.95
C ASP A 79 -8.04 6.78 -12.55
N ALA A 80 -8.33 7.86 -13.25
CA ALA A 80 -9.61 8.09 -13.89
C ALA A 80 -10.01 6.98 -14.87
N ARG A 81 -9.03 6.34 -15.54
CA ARG A 81 -9.32 5.24 -16.49
C ARG A 81 -9.92 4.01 -15.82
N GLN A 82 -9.57 3.77 -14.56
CA GLN A 82 -10.18 2.67 -13.80
C GLN A 82 -11.66 2.97 -13.48
N LEU A 83 -11.98 4.23 -13.16
CA LEU A 83 -13.36 4.67 -12.98
C LEU A 83 -14.14 4.61 -14.30
N ASP A 84 -13.57 5.10 -15.40
CA ASP A 84 -14.18 5.03 -16.73
C ASP A 84 -14.49 3.58 -17.13
N PHE A 85 -13.53 2.67 -16.90
CA PHE A 85 -13.75 1.25 -17.15
C PHE A 85 -14.85 0.68 -16.27
N LYS A 86 -14.87 1.01 -14.97
CA LYS A 86 -15.91 0.60 -14.04
C LYS A 86 -17.29 1.06 -14.52
N GLN A 87 -17.43 2.30 -14.97
CA GLN A 87 -18.69 2.86 -15.47
C GLN A 87 -19.18 2.14 -16.74
N GLN A 88 -18.26 1.71 -17.61
CA GLN A 88 -18.59 0.95 -18.82
C GLN A 88 -18.96 -0.50 -18.53
N ALA A 89 -18.19 -1.16 -17.67
CA ALA A 89 -18.34 -2.60 -17.39
C ALA A 89 -19.46 -2.89 -16.38
N ASP A 90 -19.73 -1.98 -15.47
CA ASP A 90 -20.69 -2.13 -14.38
C ASP A 90 -21.48 -0.83 -14.14
N PRO A 91 -22.27 -0.39 -15.13
CA PRO A 91 -22.94 0.93 -15.07
C PRO A 91 -23.92 1.08 -13.92
N LYS A 92 -24.34 -0.02 -13.30
CA LYS A 92 -25.25 -0.02 -12.14
C LYS A 92 -24.52 -0.12 -10.81
N GLY A 93 -23.18 -0.22 -10.78
CA GLY A 93 -22.39 -0.32 -9.57
C GLY A 93 -22.64 -1.57 -8.72
N LEU A 94 -23.02 -2.68 -9.36
CA LEU A 94 -23.41 -3.91 -8.64
C LEU A 94 -22.21 -4.76 -8.20
N LEU A 95 -21.09 -4.61 -8.89
CA LEU A 95 -19.88 -5.38 -8.61
C LEU A 95 -19.00 -4.64 -7.59
N ASN A 96 -18.68 -5.31 -6.49
CA ASN A 96 -17.84 -4.77 -5.42
C ASN A 96 -18.26 -3.36 -4.96
N PRO A 97 -19.51 -3.16 -4.52
CA PRO A 97 -20.00 -1.85 -4.06
C PRO A 97 -19.13 -1.32 -2.90
N GLY A 98 -18.88 -0.02 -2.88
CA GLY A 98 -18.09 0.65 -1.85
C GLY A 98 -16.58 0.39 -1.90
N LYS A 99 -16.07 -0.27 -2.95
CA LYS A 99 -14.63 -0.58 -3.08
C LYS A 99 -13.84 0.46 -3.87
N MET A 100 -14.51 1.47 -4.44
CA MET A 100 -13.88 2.55 -5.19
C MET A 100 -14.47 3.89 -4.69
N ILE A 101 -13.64 4.71 -4.04
CA ILE A 101 -14.06 6.00 -3.50
C ILE A 101 -14.53 6.92 -4.64
N ALA A 102 -13.81 6.92 -5.74
CA ALA A 102 -14.13 7.73 -6.92
C ALA A 102 -15.49 7.41 -7.57
N TRP A 103 -16.04 6.21 -7.33
CA TRP A 103 -17.41 5.87 -7.77
C TRP A 103 -18.47 6.64 -6.99
N ASP A 104 -18.25 6.80 -5.68
CA ASP A 104 -19.22 7.39 -4.76
C ASP A 104 -19.01 8.90 -4.55
N VAL A 105 -17.81 9.41 -4.86
CA VAL A 105 -17.42 10.81 -4.69
C VAL A 105 -17.21 11.46 -6.05
N PRO A 106 -18.13 12.29 -6.54
CA PRO A 106 -17.94 13.05 -7.77
C PRO A 106 -16.68 13.91 -7.71
N ASP A 107 -15.99 14.02 -8.85
CA ASP A 107 -14.79 14.85 -9.00
C ASP A 107 -13.65 14.46 -8.04
N TRP A 108 -13.53 13.16 -7.73
CA TRP A 108 -12.47 12.64 -6.89
C TRP A 108 -11.08 13.04 -7.40
N ASP A 109 -10.28 13.64 -6.51
CA ASP A 109 -8.90 14.01 -6.81
C ASP A 109 -7.95 12.83 -6.55
N TYR A 110 -7.59 12.13 -7.61
CA TYR A 110 -6.70 10.96 -7.54
C TYR A 110 -5.29 11.26 -7.02
N SER A 111 -4.84 12.51 -7.12
CA SER A 111 -3.53 12.91 -6.59
C SER A 111 -3.49 12.87 -5.05
N ARG A 112 -4.66 12.88 -4.42
CA ARG A 112 -4.83 12.90 -2.96
C ARG A 112 -5.28 11.56 -2.37
N ALA A 113 -5.30 10.49 -3.16
CA ALA A 113 -5.76 9.18 -2.71
C ALA A 113 -5.03 8.71 -1.43
N TYR A 114 -3.72 8.90 -1.40
CA TYR A 114 -2.89 8.55 -0.24
C TYR A 114 -3.18 9.41 1.01
N ASP A 115 -3.35 10.73 0.82
CA ASP A 115 -3.69 11.63 1.92
C ASP A 115 -5.07 11.34 2.49
N TYR A 116 -6.02 10.96 1.62
CA TYR A 116 -7.36 10.60 2.05
C TYR A 116 -7.39 9.36 2.95
N ALA A 117 -6.58 8.35 2.63
CA ALA A 117 -6.41 7.17 3.47
C ALA A 117 -5.91 7.53 4.89
N ARG A 118 -5.05 8.55 4.99
CA ARG A 118 -4.53 9.06 6.28
C ARG A 118 -5.51 9.91 7.06
N MET A 119 -6.47 10.57 6.40
CA MET A 119 -7.42 11.49 7.04
C MET A 119 -8.61 10.79 7.70
N ARG A 120 -8.85 9.53 7.42
CA ARG A 120 -10.01 8.77 7.94
C ARG A 120 -9.77 8.13 9.31
N HIS A 121 -8.62 8.38 9.94
CA HIS A 121 -8.23 7.84 11.25
C HIS A 121 -8.22 8.89 12.34
#